data_746618e246ad97187e54f782c8f1483f
#
_entry.id   746618e246ad97187e54f782c8f1483f
#
_cell.length_a   1.000
_cell.length_b   1.000
_cell.length_c   1.000
_cell.angle_alpha   90.00
_cell.angle_beta   90.00
_cell.angle_gamma   90.00
#
_symmetry.space_group_name_H-M   'P 1'
#
loop_
_entity.id
_entity.type
_entity.pdbx_description
1 polymer ?
#
loop_
_entity_poly.entity_id
_entity_poly.type
_entity_poly.pdbx_seq_one_letter_code
_entity_poly.pdbx_strand_id
1 'polypeptide(L)'
;IYDIPIFNVANACATGSNALLLARQFVAGGLNECCLAVGVEKMQPGSLNPTSAAHGGPTLLDFHMNVMNKARGFTKAPPMLQMFGNAGREHMEKYGTKAKHFAMVGEKNHRHSANNPYVSYCEKIDARTQL
;
A
#
# COMPACT_ATOMS: atom_id res chain seq x y z
N ILE A 1 26.84 -3.19 -10.33
CA ILE A 1 27.25 -3.10 -8.92
C ILE A 1 27.92 -4.42 -8.59
N TYR A 2 29.21 -4.38 -8.24
CA TYR A 2 30.02 -5.57 -7.94
C TYR A 2 30.54 -5.46 -6.51
N ASP A 3 30.79 -6.62 -5.89
CA ASP A 3 31.46 -6.75 -4.58
C ASP A 3 30.72 -6.11 -3.38
N ILE A 4 29.39 -5.99 -3.47
CA ILE A 4 28.56 -5.61 -2.33
C ILE A 4 27.45 -6.65 -2.09
N PRO A 5 27.09 -6.93 -0.84
CA PRO A 5 25.95 -7.79 -0.53
C PRO A 5 24.64 -7.20 -1.08
N ILE A 6 23.82 -8.06 -1.68
CA ILE A 6 22.50 -7.70 -2.18
C ILE A 6 21.46 -8.59 -1.48
N PHE A 7 20.47 -7.97 -0.86
CA PHE A 7 19.35 -8.64 -0.21
C PHE A 7 18.05 -8.31 -0.93
N ASN A 8 17.38 -9.32 -1.46
CA ASN A 8 16.05 -9.18 -2.02
C ASN A 8 15.01 -9.43 -0.94
N VAL A 9 14.07 -8.52 -0.79
CA VAL A 9 12.99 -8.62 0.18
C VAL A 9 11.64 -8.53 -0.52
N ALA A 10 10.66 -9.26 -0.02
CA ALA A 10 9.30 -9.24 -0.54
C ALA A 10 8.30 -9.36 0.62
N ASN A 11 7.42 -8.39 0.74
CA ASN A 11 6.34 -8.38 1.71
C ASN A 11 5.16 -7.54 1.19
N ALA A 12 4.72 -7.83 -0.02
CA ALA A 12 3.65 -7.10 -0.71
C ALA A 12 3.82 -5.57 -0.57
N CYS A 13 2.80 -4.85 -0.14
CA CYS A 13 2.86 -3.39 0.01
C CYS A 13 3.88 -2.89 1.04
N ALA A 14 4.34 -3.72 1.96
CA ALA A 14 5.34 -3.38 2.98
C ALA A 14 6.79 -3.69 2.55
N THR A 15 7.02 -4.13 1.32
CA THR A 15 8.35 -4.50 0.82
C THR A 15 9.37 -3.37 0.99
N GLY A 16 9.03 -2.16 0.57
CA GLY A 16 9.92 -0.99 0.70
C GLY A 16 10.22 -0.63 2.15
N SER A 17 9.24 -0.74 3.05
CA SER A 17 9.43 -0.52 4.49
C SER A 17 10.36 -1.56 5.09
N ASN A 18 10.25 -2.83 4.67
CA ASN A 18 11.17 -3.88 5.10
C ASN A 18 12.60 -3.64 4.61
N ALA A 19 12.77 -3.23 3.36
CA ALA A 19 14.09 -2.90 2.82
C ALA A 19 14.77 -1.79 3.64
N LEU A 20 14.02 -0.73 3.95
CA LEU A 20 14.51 0.38 4.77
C LEU A 20 14.84 -0.05 6.21
N LEU A 21 13.98 -0.89 6.81
CA LEU A 21 14.22 -1.43 8.16
C LEU A 21 15.51 -2.24 8.21
N LEU A 22 15.73 -3.12 7.24
CA LEU A 22 16.95 -3.94 7.16
C LEU A 22 18.19 -3.08 6.95
N ALA A 23 18.15 -2.10 6.04
CA ALA A 23 19.24 -1.17 5.82
C ALA A 23 19.61 -0.44 7.13
N ARG A 24 18.60 0.06 7.86
CA ARG A 24 18.81 0.67 9.18
C ARG A 24 19.44 -0.30 10.18
N GLN A 25 19.00 -1.56 10.23
CA GLN A 25 19.55 -2.55 11.16
C GLN A 25 21.01 -2.90 10.85
N PHE A 26 21.37 -3.01 9.57
CA PHE A 26 22.75 -3.29 9.17
C PHE A 26 23.70 -2.15 9.56
N VAL A 27 23.29 -0.91 9.37
CA VAL A 27 24.09 0.25 9.77
C VAL A 27 24.14 0.38 11.30
N ALA A 28 23.00 0.28 11.98
CA ALA A 28 22.94 0.39 13.43
C ALA A 28 23.68 -0.72 14.17
N GLY A 29 23.73 -1.92 13.58
CA GLY A 29 24.49 -3.08 14.10
C GLY A 29 25.98 -3.05 13.76
N GLY A 30 26.45 -2.04 13.03
CA GLY A 30 27.84 -1.91 12.61
C GLY A 30 28.30 -2.94 11.57
N LEU A 31 27.36 -3.61 10.91
CA LEU A 31 27.67 -4.59 9.85
C LEU A 31 28.09 -3.89 8.55
N ASN A 32 27.56 -2.71 8.30
CA ASN A 32 27.86 -1.90 7.12
C ASN A 32 27.92 -0.42 7.51
N GLU A 33 28.81 0.33 6.90
CA GLU A 33 28.88 1.79 7.09
C GLU A 33 27.79 2.55 6.33
N CYS A 34 27.35 1.99 5.19
CA CYS A 34 26.32 2.55 4.35
C CYS A 34 25.46 1.45 3.72
N CYS A 35 24.15 1.63 3.69
CA CYS A 35 23.19 0.74 3.03
C CYS A 35 22.22 1.53 2.16
N LEU A 36 21.97 1.03 0.97
CA LEU A 36 20.98 1.57 0.04
C LEU A 36 19.75 0.68 0.01
N ALA A 37 18.58 1.23 0.35
CA ALA A 37 17.29 0.57 0.12
C ALA A 37 16.73 1.05 -1.24
N VAL A 38 16.52 0.12 -2.17
CA VAL A 38 15.98 0.39 -3.50
C VAL A 38 14.67 -0.34 -3.68
N GLY A 39 13.68 0.34 -4.20
CA GLY A 39 12.41 -0.24 -4.60
C GLY A 39 12.08 0.11 -6.05
N VAL A 40 11.59 -0.88 -6.79
CA VAL A 40 11.07 -0.69 -8.14
C VAL A 40 9.83 -1.55 -8.31
N GLU A 41 8.80 -0.98 -8.91
CA GLU A 41 7.57 -1.70 -9.23
C GLU A 41 7.11 -1.36 -10.64
N LYS A 42 6.86 -2.40 -11.44
CA LYS A 42 6.21 -2.26 -12.73
C LYS A 42 4.90 -3.03 -12.71
N MET A 43 3.81 -2.33 -12.45
CA MET A 43 2.48 -2.91 -12.42
C MET A 43 2.11 -3.54 -13.77
N GLN A 44 1.53 -4.73 -13.72
CA GLN A 44 0.95 -5.42 -14.86
C GLN A 44 -0.58 -5.39 -14.79
N PRO A 45 -1.29 -5.55 -15.90
CA PRO A 45 -2.73 -5.77 -15.86
C PRO A 45 -3.06 -6.92 -14.91
N GLY A 46 -3.94 -6.69 -13.95
CA GLY A 46 -4.31 -7.68 -12.94
C GLY A 46 -3.45 -7.72 -11.67
N SER A 47 -2.39 -6.92 -11.55
CA SER A 47 -1.54 -6.88 -10.33
C SER A 47 -2.31 -6.57 -9.04
N LEU A 48 -3.47 -5.93 -9.14
CA LEU A 48 -4.34 -5.65 -7.99
C LEU A 48 -5.37 -6.76 -7.70
N ASN A 49 -5.41 -7.78 -8.54
CA ASN A 49 -6.31 -8.92 -8.34
C ASN A 49 -5.56 -10.02 -7.60
N PRO A 50 -6.10 -10.52 -6.48
CA PRO A 50 -5.47 -11.64 -5.79
C PRO A 50 -5.54 -12.89 -6.67
N THR A 51 -4.40 -13.49 -6.97
CA THR A 51 -4.34 -14.78 -7.67
C THR A 51 -4.07 -15.87 -6.63
N SER A 52 -5.10 -16.56 -6.20
CA SER A 52 -4.97 -17.75 -5.36
C SER A 52 -4.36 -18.94 -6.11
N ALA A 53 -4.33 -18.88 -7.43
CA ALA A 53 -3.89 -19.98 -8.29
C ALA A 53 -2.40 -20.34 -8.19
N ALA A 54 -1.55 -19.45 -7.70
CA ALA A 54 -0.11 -19.68 -7.65
C ALA A 54 0.36 -20.58 -6.49
N HIS A 55 -0.48 -20.85 -5.48
CA HIS A 55 -0.06 -21.46 -4.22
C HIS A 55 -0.76 -22.77 -3.88
N GLY A 56 -1.61 -23.30 -4.77
CA GLY A 56 -2.17 -24.66 -4.64
C GLY A 56 -3.14 -24.90 -3.48
N GLY A 57 -3.56 -23.88 -2.74
CA GLY A 57 -4.48 -24.01 -1.61
C GLY A 57 -4.99 -22.69 -1.07
N PRO A 58 -5.90 -22.70 -0.10
CA PRO A 58 -6.43 -21.49 0.52
C PRO A 58 -5.33 -20.65 1.17
N THR A 59 -5.33 -19.36 0.90
CA THR A 59 -4.39 -18.38 1.46
C THR A 59 -5.05 -17.59 2.59
N LEU A 60 -4.23 -16.89 3.37
CA LEU A 60 -4.74 -15.94 4.36
C LEU A 60 -5.63 -14.87 3.71
N LEU A 61 -5.33 -14.52 2.46
CA LEU A 61 -6.13 -13.58 1.69
C LEU A 61 -7.53 -14.12 1.39
N ASP A 62 -7.68 -15.40 1.07
CA ASP A 62 -8.99 -16.02 0.84
C ASP A 62 -9.87 -15.96 2.10
N PHE A 63 -9.27 -16.11 3.28
CA PHE A 63 -9.97 -15.92 4.54
C PHE A 63 -10.50 -14.49 4.67
N HIS A 64 -9.63 -13.48 4.43
CA HIS A 64 -10.05 -12.07 4.47
C HIS A 64 -11.13 -11.75 3.45
N MET A 65 -11.02 -12.29 2.24
CA MET A 65 -12.02 -12.14 1.18
C MET A 65 -13.38 -12.72 1.60
N ASN A 66 -13.39 -13.90 2.23
CA ASN A 66 -14.60 -14.51 2.75
C ASN A 66 -15.24 -13.68 3.87
N VAL A 67 -14.46 -13.16 4.81
CA VAL A 67 -14.94 -12.26 5.88
C VAL A 67 -15.53 -10.99 5.27
N MET A 68 -14.84 -10.38 4.32
CA MET A 68 -15.31 -9.17 3.64
C MET A 68 -16.64 -9.42 2.92
N ASN A 69 -16.73 -10.52 2.18
CA ASN A 69 -17.97 -10.88 1.47
C ASN A 69 -19.15 -11.08 2.42
N LYS A 70 -18.93 -11.79 3.53
CA LYS A 70 -19.97 -11.99 4.55
C LYS A 70 -20.41 -10.70 5.23
N ALA A 71 -19.47 -9.78 5.47
CA ALA A 71 -19.76 -8.55 6.18
C ALA A 71 -20.47 -7.48 5.33
N ARG A 72 -20.06 -7.34 4.05
CA ARG A 72 -20.51 -6.21 3.20
C ARG A 72 -20.75 -6.57 1.73
N GLY A 73 -20.53 -7.83 1.34
CA GLY A 73 -20.61 -8.27 -0.05
C GLY A 73 -19.47 -7.75 -0.92
N PHE A 74 -19.44 -8.21 -2.16
CA PHE A 74 -18.52 -7.71 -3.18
C PHE A 74 -19.16 -6.64 -4.04
N THR A 75 -18.35 -5.67 -4.46
CA THR A 75 -18.69 -4.65 -5.46
C THR A 75 -17.85 -4.87 -6.73
N LYS A 76 -18.02 -3.98 -7.72
CA LYS A 76 -17.19 -3.97 -8.94
C LYS A 76 -15.77 -3.42 -8.69
N ALA A 77 -15.49 -2.88 -7.51
CA ALA A 77 -14.15 -2.39 -7.17
C ALA A 77 -13.15 -3.55 -7.01
N PRO A 78 -11.88 -3.35 -7.35
CA PRO A 78 -10.84 -4.34 -7.09
C PRO A 78 -10.85 -4.77 -5.62
N PRO A 79 -10.78 -6.08 -5.32
CA PRO A 79 -10.97 -6.59 -3.95
C PRO A 79 -10.06 -5.97 -2.90
N MET A 80 -8.80 -5.71 -3.24
CA MET A 80 -7.85 -5.08 -2.31
C MET A 80 -8.28 -3.66 -1.95
N LEU A 81 -8.74 -2.86 -2.91
CA LEU A 81 -9.24 -1.51 -2.66
C LEU A 81 -10.52 -1.55 -1.82
N GLN A 82 -11.41 -2.52 -2.09
CA GLN A 82 -12.62 -2.71 -1.30
C GLN A 82 -12.30 -3.09 0.15
N MET A 83 -11.29 -3.93 0.38
CA MET A 83 -10.88 -4.33 1.74
C MET A 83 -10.47 -3.11 2.57
N PHE A 84 -9.61 -2.25 2.05
CA PHE A 84 -9.20 -1.02 2.73
C PHE A 84 -10.36 -0.02 2.86
N GLY A 85 -11.20 0.11 1.84
CA GLY A 85 -12.40 0.94 1.90
C GLY A 85 -13.39 0.48 2.97
N ASN A 86 -13.58 -0.83 3.14
CA ASN A 86 -14.43 -1.40 4.19
C ASN A 86 -13.85 -1.17 5.58
N ALA A 87 -12.53 -1.25 5.76
CA ALA A 87 -11.87 -0.92 7.02
C ALA A 87 -12.08 0.56 7.38
N GLY A 88 -11.94 1.47 6.41
CA GLY A 88 -12.25 2.89 6.60
C GLY A 88 -13.71 3.11 6.99
N ARG A 89 -14.64 2.43 6.34
CA ARG A 89 -16.08 2.51 6.63
C ARG A 89 -16.41 2.00 8.04
N GLU A 90 -15.84 0.88 8.44
CA GLU A 90 -16.00 0.37 9.82
C GLU A 90 -15.47 1.37 10.85
N HIS A 91 -14.33 1.99 10.57
CA HIS A 91 -13.75 3.02 11.42
C HIS A 91 -14.68 4.24 11.55
N MET A 92 -15.34 4.64 10.46
CA MET A 92 -16.35 5.72 10.50
C MET A 92 -17.52 5.34 11.39
N GLU A 93 -18.03 4.12 11.28
CA GLU A 93 -19.17 3.63 12.05
C GLU A 93 -18.82 3.50 13.55
N LYS A 94 -17.63 3.02 13.86
CA LYS A 94 -17.21 2.73 15.24
C LYS A 94 -16.71 3.95 16.00
N TYR A 95 -16.01 4.85 15.33
CA TYR A 95 -15.30 5.98 15.96
C TYR A 95 -15.79 7.36 15.52
N GLY A 96 -16.79 7.44 14.66
CA GLY A 96 -17.33 8.71 14.17
C GLY A 96 -16.44 9.47 13.20
N THR A 97 -15.42 8.82 12.65
CA THR A 97 -14.61 9.39 11.57
C THR A 97 -15.49 9.73 10.37
N LYS A 98 -15.26 10.86 9.74
CA LYS A 98 -16.08 11.35 8.63
C LYS A 98 -15.32 11.23 7.31
N ALA A 99 -16.04 11.08 6.21
CA ALA A 99 -15.48 11.03 4.85
C ALA A 99 -14.51 12.20 4.59
N LYS A 100 -14.81 13.39 5.10
CA LYS A 100 -13.93 14.56 4.98
C LYS A 100 -12.52 14.34 5.53
N HIS A 101 -12.33 13.48 6.55
CA HIS A 101 -11.01 13.21 7.11
C HIS A 101 -10.13 12.47 6.09
N PHE A 102 -10.71 11.52 5.35
CA PHE A 102 -10.01 10.83 4.26
C PHE A 102 -9.73 11.77 3.09
N ALA A 103 -10.71 12.60 2.72
CA ALA A 103 -10.54 13.61 1.67
C ALA A 103 -9.43 14.62 2.00
N MET A 104 -9.32 15.05 3.27
CA MET A 104 -8.23 15.94 3.72
C MET A 104 -6.85 15.30 3.60
N VAL A 105 -6.72 13.99 3.84
CA VAL A 105 -5.45 13.25 3.63
C VAL A 105 -5.10 13.23 2.14
N GLY A 106 -6.07 12.95 1.28
CA GLY A 106 -5.89 12.97 -0.18
C GLY A 106 -5.47 14.36 -0.67
N GLU A 107 -6.18 15.41 -0.28
CA GLU A 107 -5.83 16.80 -0.62
C GLU A 107 -4.40 17.14 -0.18
N LYS A 108 -4.06 16.85 1.08
CA LYS A 108 -2.71 17.10 1.59
C LYS A 108 -1.64 16.41 0.74
N ASN A 109 -1.83 15.14 0.42
CA ASN A 109 -0.85 14.38 -0.36
C ASN A 109 -0.70 14.92 -1.78
N HIS A 110 -1.80 15.27 -2.44
CA HIS A 110 -1.75 15.91 -3.76
C HIS A 110 -1.08 17.28 -3.72
N ARG A 111 -1.38 18.08 -2.71
CA ARG A 111 -0.73 19.39 -2.51
C ARG A 111 0.79 19.25 -2.29
N HIS A 112 1.21 18.25 -1.52
CA HIS A 112 2.64 17.98 -1.29
C HIS A 112 3.34 17.44 -2.53
N SER A 113 2.65 16.70 -3.39
CA SER A 113 3.22 16.15 -4.62
C SER A 113 3.29 17.15 -5.79
N ALA A 114 2.62 18.29 -5.70
CA ALA A 114 2.49 19.25 -6.80
C ALA A 114 3.83 19.75 -7.37
N ASN A 115 4.88 19.76 -6.56
CA ASN A 115 6.22 20.18 -6.96
C ASN A 115 7.17 19.02 -7.29
N ASN A 116 6.70 17.78 -7.25
CA ASN A 116 7.49 16.61 -7.61
C ASN A 116 7.32 16.27 -9.09
N PRO A 117 8.34 16.42 -9.95
CA PRO A 117 8.20 16.17 -11.38
C PRO A 117 8.00 14.71 -11.77
N TYR A 118 8.14 13.78 -10.81
CA TYR A 118 8.07 12.34 -11.05
C TYR A 118 6.76 11.70 -10.59
N VAL A 119 5.80 12.45 -10.08
CA VAL A 119 4.51 11.88 -9.69
C VAL A 119 3.54 11.80 -10.86
N SER A 120 2.72 10.75 -10.88
CA SER A 120 1.70 10.53 -11.90
C SER A 120 0.49 11.47 -11.74
N TYR A 121 0.23 11.96 -10.52
CA TYR A 121 -0.91 12.82 -10.19
C TYR A 121 -0.40 14.11 -9.54
N CYS A 122 -0.07 15.10 -10.36
CA CYS A 122 0.40 16.41 -9.91
C CYS A 122 -0.72 17.48 -9.84
N GLU A 123 -1.98 17.13 -10.17
CA GLU A 123 -3.09 18.05 -10.09
C GLU A 123 -3.48 18.35 -8.64
N LYS A 124 -3.71 19.61 -8.34
CA LYS A 124 -4.25 20.02 -7.03
C LYS A 124 -5.70 19.58 -6.95
N ILE A 125 -6.03 18.76 -5.96
CA ILE A 125 -7.39 18.31 -5.69
C ILE A 125 -7.92 19.08 -4.47
N ASP A 126 -9.10 19.67 -4.59
CA ASP A 126 -9.80 20.28 -3.45
C ASP A 126 -10.58 19.18 -2.69
N ALA A 127 -10.39 19.10 -1.38
CA ALA A 127 -11.12 18.17 -0.52
C ALA A 127 -12.65 18.29 -0.62
N ARG A 128 -13.15 19.44 -1.06
CA ARG A 128 -14.59 19.68 -1.27
C ARG A 128 -15.16 19.01 -2.51
N THR A 129 -14.31 18.67 -3.49
CA THR A 129 -14.72 18.02 -4.75
C THR A 129 -14.66 16.48 -4.67
N GLN A 130 -14.17 15.92 -3.56
CA GLN A 130 -14.08 14.48 -3.33
C GLN A 130 -15.21 13.90 -2.45
N LEU A 131 -16.14 14.71 -2.01
CA LEU A 131 -17.31 14.31 -1.21
C LEU A 131 -18.56 14.22 -2.06
#